data_e75ccfecf86f4dfc456a53d23903127e
#
_entry.id   e75ccfecf86f4dfc456a53d23903127e
#
_cell.length_a   1.000
_cell.length_b   1.000
_cell.length_c   1.000
_cell.angle_alpha   90.00
_cell.angle_beta   90.00
_cell.angle_gamma   90.00
#
_symmetry.space_group_name_H-M   'P 1'
#
loop_
_entity.id
_entity.type
_entity.pdbx_description
1 polymer ?
#
loop_
_entity_poly.entity_id
_entity_poly.type
_entity_poly.pdbx_seq_one_letter_code
_entity_poly.pdbx_strand_id
1 'polypeptide(L)'
;MTGMLDNVLAAAILLIVGIIVGKVIGAAILELLKRFKIDSYVGIKREHLKVSKLISDISKWLIYLLFLSEAAAVLEIQIIANALTSLVNYLPNVLTAILVLTVGYVVARYIEDAIEDTHVAYSGLMSRVFFFFVVYLSAAISLNSLGSRIINTVLVDQILLIIVATFGVGLSIAMGLGFKSMFKSLGDEIGKDLVSGLRRKRKA
;
A
#
# COMPACT_ATOMS: atom_id res chain seq x y z
N MET A 1 1.30 52.37 -1.89
CA MET A 1 1.51 51.88 -3.27
C MET A 1 2.74 51.00 -3.40
N THR A 2 3.84 51.26 -2.64
CA THR A 2 5.04 50.40 -2.67
C THR A 2 4.78 48.95 -2.24
N GLY A 3 4.01 48.70 -1.18
CA GLY A 3 3.77 47.34 -0.69
C GLY A 3 2.98 46.43 -1.63
N MET A 4 2.11 46.98 -2.47
CA MET A 4 1.38 46.17 -3.46
C MET A 4 2.28 45.67 -4.59
N LEU A 5 3.22 46.48 -5.06
CA LEU A 5 4.20 46.08 -6.06
C LEU A 5 5.18 45.07 -5.48
N ASP A 6 5.60 45.22 -4.23
CA ASP A 6 6.48 44.29 -3.54
C ASP A 6 5.80 42.91 -3.37
N ASN A 7 4.51 42.87 -3.01
CA ASN A 7 3.74 41.62 -2.94
C ASN A 7 3.60 40.91 -4.30
N VAL A 8 3.35 41.67 -5.37
CA VAL A 8 3.25 41.11 -6.73
C VAL A 8 4.58 40.56 -7.19
N LEU A 9 5.70 41.27 -6.93
CA LEU A 9 7.04 40.78 -7.26
C LEU A 9 7.37 39.52 -6.44
N ALA A 10 7.08 39.51 -5.14
CA ALA A 10 7.29 38.34 -4.28
C ALA A 10 6.48 37.11 -4.76
N ALA A 11 5.19 37.33 -5.08
CA ALA A 11 4.35 36.24 -5.64
C ALA A 11 4.88 35.70 -6.98
N ALA A 12 5.35 36.57 -7.89
CA ALA A 12 5.94 36.17 -9.14
C ALA A 12 7.22 35.33 -8.94
N ILE A 13 8.08 35.74 -8.01
CA ILE A 13 9.30 34.98 -7.66
C ILE A 13 8.93 33.62 -7.09
N LEU A 14 7.95 33.53 -6.18
CA LEU A 14 7.47 32.28 -5.59
C LEU A 14 6.97 31.32 -6.67
N LEU A 15 6.21 31.79 -7.67
CA LEU A 15 5.72 30.97 -8.77
C LEU A 15 6.87 30.42 -9.65
N ILE A 16 7.86 31.27 -9.98
CA ILE A 16 9.02 30.84 -10.76
C ILE A 16 9.82 29.78 -9.99
N VAL A 17 10.09 30.03 -8.72
CA VAL A 17 10.80 29.07 -7.85
C VAL A 17 10.01 27.78 -7.72
N GLY A 18 8.69 27.85 -7.54
CA GLY A 18 7.82 26.69 -7.45
C GLY A 18 7.87 25.81 -8.70
N ILE A 19 7.88 26.40 -9.89
CA ILE A 19 7.99 25.67 -11.16
C ILE A 19 9.36 24.95 -11.25
N ILE A 20 10.44 25.60 -10.86
CA ILE A 20 11.79 25.01 -10.91
C ILE A 20 11.87 23.86 -9.91
N VAL A 21 11.53 24.11 -8.65
CA VAL A 21 11.58 23.13 -7.56
C VAL A 21 10.70 21.93 -7.87
N GLY A 22 9.48 22.15 -8.34
CA GLY A 22 8.55 21.07 -8.68
C GLY A 22 9.07 20.19 -9.82
N LYS A 23 9.70 20.77 -10.84
CA LYS A 23 10.33 19.98 -11.93
C LYS A 23 11.50 19.14 -11.38
N VAL A 24 12.36 19.72 -10.58
CA VAL A 24 13.54 19.03 -10.03
C VAL A 24 13.11 17.87 -9.11
N ILE A 25 12.20 18.13 -8.16
CA ILE A 25 11.74 17.10 -7.23
C ILE A 25 10.94 16.03 -7.98
N GLY A 26 10.05 16.40 -8.90
CA GLY A 26 9.32 15.42 -9.71
C GLY A 26 10.26 14.52 -10.52
N ALA A 27 11.31 15.08 -11.13
CA ALA A 27 12.31 14.29 -11.86
C ALA A 27 13.09 13.36 -10.92
N ALA A 28 13.50 13.84 -9.75
CA ALA A 28 14.20 13.03 -8.75
C ALA A 28 13.35 11.85 -8.26
N ILE A 29 12.07 12.09 -7.96
CA ILE A 29 11.12 11.04 -7.55
C ILE A 29 10.94 10.00 -8.68
N LEU A 30 10.77 10.45 -9.92
CA LEU A 30 10.64 9.56 -11.06
C LEU A 30 11.87 8.66 -11.23
N GLU A 31 13.06 9.23 -11.11
CA GLU A 31 14.32 8.49 -11.23
C GLU A 31 14.48 7.47 -10.10
N LEU A 32 14.16 7.85 -8.86
CA LEU A 32 14.15 6.93 -7.72
C LEU A 32 13.20 5.75 -7.94
N LEU A 33 11.95 6.02 -8.33
CA LEU A 33 10.94 4.99 -8.54
C LEU A 33 11.29 4.04 -9.70
N LYS A 34 11.91 4.56 -10.75
CA LYS A 34 12.45 3.75 -11.87
C LYS A 34 13.60 2.86 -11.39
N ARG A 35 14.48 3.36 -10.53
CA ARG A 35 15.59 2.58 -9.97
C ARG A 35 15.11 1.40 -9.14
N PHE A 36 14.00 1.56 -8.42
CA PHE A 36 13.33 0.48 -7.68
C PHE A 36 12.53 -0.47 -8.58
N LYS A 37 12.45 -0.22 -9.90
CA LYS A 37 11.71 -1.05 -10.89
C LYS A 37 10.24 -1.31 -10.52
N ILE A 38 9.57 -0.38 -9.83
CA ILE A 38 8.21 -0.54 -9.33
C ILE A 38 7.24 -0.91 -10.46
N ASP A 39 7.39 -0.27 -11.63
CA ASP A 39 6.54 -0.53 -12.80
C ASP A 39 6.67 -1.97 -13.34
N SER A 40 7.81 -2.62 -13.16
CA SER A 40 8.01 -4.01 -13.59
C SER A 40 7.28 -5.01 -12.70
N TYR A 41 7.20 -4.74 -11.40
CA TYR A 41 6.45 -5.58 -10.46
C TYR A 41 4.94 -5.49 -10.67
N VAL A 42 4.44 -4.32 -11.11
CA VAL A 42 3.00 -4.12 -11.37
C VAL A 42 2.57 -4.61 -12.75
N GLY A 43 3.54 -4.97 -13.63
CA GLY A 43 3.26 -5.52 -14.96
C GLY A 43 2.61 -4.56 -15.95
N ILE A 44 2.64 -3.26 -15.68
CA ILE A 44 2.03 -2.24 -16.54
C ILE A 44 2.95 -1.92 -17.72
N LYS A 45 2.55 -2.36 -18.92
CA LYS A 45 3.31 -2.13 -20.17
C LYS A 45 3.06 -0.76 -20.80
N ARG A 46 1.96 -0.08 -20.47
CA ARG A 46 1.61 1.21 -21.08
C ARG A 46 2.30 2.36 -20.35
N GLU A 47 3.02 3.19 -21.11
CA GLU A 47 3.86 4.27 -20.59
C GLU A 47 3.09 5.36 -19.81
N HIS A 48 1.83 5.62 -20.20
CA HIS A 48 0.99 6.62 -19.55
C HIS A 48 0.37 6.16 -18.20
N LEU A 49 0.40 4.86 -17.92
CA LEU A 49 -0.19 4.27 -16.72
C LEU A 49 0.87 3.80 -15.72
N LYS A 50 2.15 4.09 -15.95
CA LYS A 50 3.23 3.72 -15.02
C LYS A 50 3.03 4.38 -13.67
N VAL A 51 3.03 3.59 -12.62
CA VAL A 51 2.86 4.06 -11.23
C VAL A 51 3.94 5.06 -10.86
N SER A 52 5.18 4.84 -11.27
CA SER A 52 6.30 5.76 -11.05
C SER A 52 6.04 7.14 -11.66
N LYS A 53 5.42 7.20 -12.84
CA LYS A 53 5.07 8.47 -13.48
C LYS A 53 3.93 9.17 -12.77
N LEU A 54 2.89 8.43 -12.36
CA LEU A 54 1.76 8.98 -11.61
C LEU A 54 2.21 9.60 -10.29
N ILE A 55 3.03 8.89 -9.50
CA ILE A 55 3.56 9.40 -8.24
C ILE A 55 4.42 10.64 -8.47
N SER A 56 5.29 10.64 -9.47
CA SER A 56 6.12 11.79 -9.83
C SER A 56 5.27 13.00 -10.25
N ASP A 57 4.25 12.79 -11.09
CA ASP A 57 3.39 13.89 -11.57
C ASP A 57 2.55 14.47 -10.43
N ILE A 58 1.97 13.64 -9.56
CA ILE A 58 1.23 14.11 -8.38
C ILE A 58 2.14 14.88 -7.44
N SER A 59 3.36 14.39 -7.17
CA SER A 59 4.33 15.10 -6.32
C SER A 59 4.74 16.45 -6.91
N LYS A 60 4.90 16.53 -8.23
CA LYS A 60 5.15 17.78 -8.96
C LYS A 60 4.00 18.78 -8.80
N TRP A 61 2.77 18.32 -9.01
CA TRP A 61 1.56 19.13 -8.84
C TRP A 61 1.39 19.60 -7.40
N LEU A 62 1.73 18.76 -6.40
CA LEU A 62 1.71 19.14 -4.98
C LEU A 62 2.60 20.36 -4.74
N ILE A 63 3.83 20.32 -5.27
CA ILE A 63 4.78 21.44 -5.10
C ILE A 63 4.26 22.69 -5.82
N TYR A 64 3.72 22.57 -7.02
CA TYR A 64 3.15 23.72 -7.73
C TYR A 64 2.00 24.35 -6.95
N LEU A 65 1.08 23.54 -6.40
CA LEU A 65 -0.03 24.01 -5.59
C LEU A 65 0.43 24.66 -4.29
N LEU A 66 1.49 24.11 -3.66
CA LEU A 66 2.08 24.70 -2.45
C LEU A 66 2.60 26.10 -2.73
N PHE A 67 3.42 26.28 -3.74
CA PHE A 67 3.95 27.60 -4.09
C PHE A 67 2.86 28.56 -4.59
N LEU A 68 1.84 28.03 -5.29
CA LEU A 68 0.69 28.82 -5.71
C LEU A 68 -0.15 29.30 -4.50
N SER A 69 -0.30 28.44 -3.48
CA SER A 69 -0.97 28.80 -2.21
C SER A 69 -0.23 29.90 -1.49
N GLU A 70 1.10 29.82 -1.39
CA GLU A 70 1.94 30.85 -0.78
C GLU A 70 1.90 32.16 -1.57
N ALA A 71 1.94 32.09 -2.90
CA ALA A 71 1.81 33.27 -3.75
C ALA A 71 0.46 33.95 -3.57
N ALA A 72 -0.63 33.20 -3.47
CA ALA A 72 -1.97 33.73 -3.21
C ALA A 72 -2.07 34.38 -1.80
N ALA A 73 -1.39 33.79 -0.81
CA ALA A 73 -1.32 34.32 0.55
C ALA A 73 -0.57 35.66 0.58
N VAL A 74 0.56 35.77 -0.13
CA VAL A 74 1.33 37.02 -0.27
C VAL A 74 0.53 38.14 -0.95
N LEU A 75 -0.34 37.75 -1.91
CA LEU A 75 -1.27 38.67 -2.58
C LEU A 75 -2.50 39.00 -1.73
N GLU A 76 -2.60 38.50 -0.50
CA GLU A 76 -3.71 38.69 0.45
C GLU A 76 -5.06 38.13 -0.09
N ILE A 77 -5.04 37.22 -1.06
CA ILE A 77 -6.24 36.56 -1.60
C ILE A 77 -6.57 35.31 -0.76
N GLN A 78 -7.03 35.52 0.48
CA GLN A 78 -7.22 34.49 1.50
C GLN A 78 -8.15 33.35 1.05
N ILE A 79 -9.19 33.65 0.28
CA ILE A 79 -10.14 32.61 -0.20
C ILE A 79 -9.42 31.59 -1.10
N ILE A 80 -8.60 32.07 -2.02
CA ILE A 80 -7.84 31.23 -2.94
C ILE A 80 -6.73 30.49 -2.17
N ALA A 81 -5.99 31.19 -1.32
CA ALA A 81 -4.95 30.58 -0.49
C ALA A 81 -5.49 29.43 0.36
N ASN A 82 -6.63 29.62 1.06
CA ASN A 82 -7.24 28.56 1.87
C ASN A 82 -7.73 27.36 1.04
N ALA A 83 -8.31 27.60 -0.12
CA ALA A 83 -8.74 26.53 -1.02
C ALA A 83 -7.55 25.70 -1.53
N LEU A 84 -6.46 26.38 -1.94
CA LEU A 84 -5.23 25.71 -2.39
C LEU A 84 -4.55 24.96 -1.25
N THR A 85 -4.47 25.53 -0.05
CA THR A 85 -3.92 24.87 1.13
C THR A 85 -4.70 23.57 1.46
N SER A 86 -6.02 23.61 1.32
CA SER A 86 -6.84 22.40 1.51
C SER A 86 -6.49 21.29 0.50
N LEU A 87 -6.23 21.64 -0.75
CA LEU A 87 -5.77 20.71 -1.78
C LEU A 87 -4.36 20.18 -1.49
N VAL A 88 -3.43 21.08 -1.12
CA VAL A 88 -2.06 20.71 -0.73
C VAL A 88 -2.05 19.70 0.41
N ASN A 89 -2.88 19.92 1.43
CA ASN A 89 -2.99 19.02 2.57
C ASN A 89 -3.63 17.65 2.21
N TYR A 90 -4.38 17.58 1.11
CA TYR A 90 -5.02 16.35 0.66
C TYR A 90 -4.11 15.49 -0.24
N LEU A 91 -3.24 16.09 -1.04
CA LEU A 91 -2.40 15.36 -1.98
C LEU A 91 -1.47 14.31 -1.36
N PRO A 92 -0.84 14.52 -0.19
CA PRO A 92 -0.06 13.49 0.49
C PRO A 92 -0.87 12.22 0.80
N ASN A 93 -2.15 12.38 1.14
CA ASN A 93 -3.05 11.26 1.39
C ASN A 93 -3.30 10.45 0.11
N VAL A 94 -3.46 11.13 -1.02
CA VAL A 94 -3.58 10.48 -2.34
C VAL A 94 -2.31 9.72 -2.70
N LEU A 95 -1.14 10.32 -2.47
CA LEU A 95 0.15 9.64 -2.69
C LEU A 95 0.29 8.40 -1.81
N THR A 96 -0.05 8.51 -0.53
CA THR A 96 -0.04 7.38 0.40
C THR A 96 -0.98 6.27 -0.07
N ALA A 97 -2.19 6.60 -0.51
CA ALA A 97 -3.15 5.64 -1.03
C ALA A 97 -2.59 4.88 -2.25
N ILE A 98 -1.98 5.58 -3.20
CA ILE A 98 -1.36 4.96 -4.39
C ILE A 98 -0.19 4.07 -3.98
N LEU A 99 0.66 4.50 -3.04
CA LEU A 99 1.79 3.71 -2.56
C LEU A 99 1.31 2.43 -1.87
N VAL A 100 0.32 2.52 -0.98
CA VAL A 100 -0.26 1.37 -0.29
C VAL A 100 -0.85 0.37 -1.29
N LEU A 101 -1.63 0.82 -2.27
CA LEU A 101 -2.16 -0.04 -3.33
C LEU A 101 -1.05 -0.72 -4.13
N THR A 102 -0.01 0.03 -4.49
CA THR A 102 1.10 -0.49 -5.28
C THR A 102 1.88 -1.57 -4.53
N VAL A 103 2.27 -1.27 -3.28
CA VAL A 103 2.98 -2.22 -2.42
C VAL A 103 2.12 -3.46 -2.16
N GLY A 104 0.84 -3.25 -1.84
CA GLY A 104 -0.10 -4.34 -1.59
C GLY A 104 -0.30 -5.24 -2.81
N TYR A 105 -0.38 -4.68 -4.01
CA TYR A 105 -0.45 -5.48 -5.24
C TYR A 105 0.82 -6.30 -5.47
N VAL A 106 2.01 -5.72 -5.25
CA VAL A 106 3.28 -6.45 -5.36
C VAL A 106 3.36 -7.59 -4.37
N VAL A 107 2.96 -7.34 -3.11
CA VAL A 107 2.90 -8.38 -2.07
C VAL A 107 1.90 -9.48 -2.43
N ALA A 108 0.72 -9.10 -2.93
CA ALA A 108 -0.30 -10.06 -3.37
C ALA A 108 0.22 -10.98 -4.48
N ARG A 109 0.93 -10.42 -5.47
CA ARG A 109 1.58 -11.19 -6.54
C ARG A 109 2.66 -12.12 -6.01
N TYR A 110 3.51 -11.63 -5.12
CA TYR A 110 4.55 -12.45 -4.51
C TYR A 110 3.97 -13.66 -3.75
N ILE A 111 2.86 -13.45 -3.01
CA ILE A 111 2.16 -14.52 -2.29
C ILE A 111 1.50 -15.51 -3.28
N GLU A 112 0.86 -15.00 -4.35
CA GLU A 112 0.26 -15.81 -5.40
C GLU A 112 1.29 -16.75 -6.02
N ASP A 113 2.42 -16.20 -6.48
CA ASP A 113 3.51 -16.96 -7.09
C ASP A 113 4.09 -18.01 -6.11
N ALA A 114 4.32 -17.60 -4.85
CA ALA A 114 4.84 -18.50 -3.82
C ALA A 114 3.90 -19.68 -3.51
N ILE A 115 2.58 -19.50 -3.59
CA ILE A 115 1.59 -20.57 -3.39
C ILE A 115 1.53 -21.46 -4.64
N GLU A 116 1.58 -20.90 -5.86
CA GLU A 116 1.54 -21.68 -7.10
C GLU A 116 2.74 -22.62 -7.23
N ASP A 117 3.91 -22.16 -6.79
CA ASP A 117 5.16 -22.95 -6.81
C ASP A 117 5.13 -24.19 -5.88
N THR A 118 4.20 -24.26 -4.93
CA THR A 118 4.11 -25.43 -4.02
C THR A 118 3.60 -26.72 -4.65
N HIS A 119 3.05 -26.67 -5.88
CA HIS A 119 2.53 -27.81 -6.63
C HIS A 119 1.53 -28.70 -5.85
N VAL A 120 0.89 -28.16 -4.82
CA VAL A 120 -0.12 -28.86 -4.01
C VAL A 120 -1.45 -28.91 -4.78
N ALA A 121 -2.24 -29.96 -4.56
CA ALA A 121 -3.60 -30.02 -5.09
C ALA A 121 -4.37 -28.76 -4.72
N TYR A 122 -4.99 -28.08 -5.72
CA TYR A 122 -5.70 -26.79 -5.58
C TYR A 122 -4.83 -25.56 -5.34
N SER A 123 -3.50 -25.60 -5.56
CA SER A 123 -2.62 -24.42 -5.41
C SER A 123 -3.12 -23.22 -6.20
N GLY A 124 -3.59 -23.39 -7.45
CA GLY A 124 -4.10 -22.32 -8.29
C GLY A 124 -5.40 -21.66 -7.80
N LEU A 125 -6.24 -22.37 -7.03
CA LEU A 125 -7.41 -21.75 -6.39
C LEU A 125 -7.01 -21.02 -5.13
N MET A 126 -6.14 -21.61 -4.33
CA MET A 126 -5.61 -21.00 -3.09
C MET A 126 -4.83 -19.74 -3.40
N SER A 127 -3.93 -19.75 -4.39
CA SER A 127 -3.14 -18.58 -4.77
C SER A 127 -4.02 -17.39 -5.14
N ARG A 128 -5.09 -17.62 -5.94
CA ARG A 128 -6.06 -16.57 -6.32
C ARG A 128 -6.83 -16.02 -5.12
N VAL A 129 -7.29 -16.88 -4.21
CA VAL A 129 -8.01 -16.45 -3.00
C VAL A 129 -7.12 -15.54 -2.15
N PHE A 130 -5.85 -15.93 -1.91
CA PHE A 130 -4.90 -15.12 -1.18
C PHE A 130 -4.56 -13.83 -1.91
N PHE A 131 -4.38 -13.86 -3.23
CA PHE A 131 -4.17 -12.67 -4.05
C PHE A 131 -5.30 -11.65 -3.86
N PHE A 132 -6.56 -12.07 -4.10
CA PHE A 132 -7.70 -11.17 -3.93
C PHE A 132 -7.86 -10.67 -2.50
N PHE A 133 -7.57 -11.51 -1.51
CA PHE A 133 -7.62 -11.11 -0.10
C PHE A 133 -6.61 -9.99 0.20
N VAL A 134 -5.35 -10.14 -0.21
CA VAL A 134 -4.31 -9.13 0.02
C VAL A 134 -4.58 -7.86 -0.78
N VAL A 135 -5.03 -7.96 -2.03
CA VAL A 135 -5.44 -6.79 -2.83
C VAL A 135 -6.60 -6.06 -2.17
N TYR A 136 -7.59 -6.78 -1.66
CA TYR A 136 -8.72 -6.18 -0.94
C TYR A 136 -8.26 -5.46 0.33
N LEU A 137 -7.41 -6.07 1.14
CA LEU A 137 -6.83 -5.43 2.33
C LEU A 137 -6.11 -4.12 1.96
N SER A 138 -5.29 -4.17 0.92
CA SER A 138 -4.54 -3.02 0.45
C SER A 138 -5.46 -1.90 -0.07
N ALA A 139 -6.54 -2.28 -0.76
CA ALA A 139 -7.54 -1.33 -1.22
C ALA A 139 -8.28 -0.66 -0.05
N ALA A 140 -8.66 -1.43 0.97
CA ALA A 140 -9.32 -0.89 2.16
C ALA A 140 -8.42 0.08 2.94
N ILE A 141 -7.14 -0.27 3.15
CA ILE A 141 -6.15 0.61 3.80
C ILE A 141 -5.90 1.86 2.96
N SER A 142 -5.81 1.72 1.63
CA SER A 142 -5.66 2.83 0.70
C SER A 142 -6.83 3.81 0.77
N LEU A 143 -8.07 3.30 0.78
CA LEU A 143 -9.28 4.12 0.92
C LEU A 143 -9.30 4.87 2.26
N ASN A 144 -8.89 4.21 3.33
CA ASN A 144 -8.77 4.84 4.66
C ASN A 144 -7.73 5.97 4.66
N SER A 145 -6.63 5.81 3.92
CA SER A 145 -5.59 6.85 3.77
C SER A 145 -6.11 8.13 3.09
N LEU A 146 -7.15 8.04 2.25
CA LEU A 146 -7.78 9.22 1.64
C LEU A 146 -8.56 10.09 2.63
N GLY A 147 -8.83 9.58 3.83
CA GLY A 147 -9.46 10.30 4.93
C GLY A 147 -10.98 10.33 4.87
N SER A 148 -11.58 10.60 6.05
CA SER A 148 -13.03 10.56 6.30
C SER A 148 -13.86 11.60 5.56
N ARG A 149 -13.24 12.56 4.87
CA ARG A 149 -13.95 13.61 4.13
C ARG A 149 -14.64 13.10 2.86
N ILE A 150 -14.16 12.02 2.26
CA ILE A 150 -14.67 11.49 0.99
C ILE A 150 -15.41 10.18 1.21
N ILE A 151 -14.95 9.36 2.14
CA ILE A 151 -15.49 8.02 2.38
C ILE A 151 -15.76 7.87 3.86
N ASN A 152 -16.89 7.24 4.20
CA ASN A 152 -17.15 6.88 5.60
C ASN A 152 -16.19 5.75 6.01
N THR A 153 -15.04 6.16 6.58
CA THR A 153 -13.97 5.26 6.98
C THR A 153 -14.44 4.23 8.00
N VAL A 154 -15.44 4.57 8.84
CA VAL A 154 -16.02 3.65 9.83
C VAL A 154 -16.64 2.42 9.15
N LEU A 155 -17.38 2.61 8.05
CA LEU A 155 -17.94 1.48 7.29
C LEU A 155 -16.85 0.64 6.63
N VAL A 156 -15.82 1.28 6.07
CA VAL A 156 -14.67 0.57 5.46
C VAL A 156 -13.95 -0.27 6.51
N ASP A 157 -13.69 0.30 7.69
CA ASP A 157 -13.02 -0.39 8.79
C ASP A 157 -13.85 -1.57 9.33
N GLN A 158 -15.18 -1.41 9.44
CA GLN A 158 -16.07 -2.49 9.87
C GLN A 158 -16.12 -3.64 8.87
N ILE A 159 -16.24 -3.34 7.57
CA ILE A 159 -16.22 -4.36 6.51
C ILE A 159 -14.87 -5.07 6.49
N LEU A 160 -13.77 -4.32 6.60
CA LEU A 160 -12.43 -4.86 6.70
C LEU A 160 -12.29 -5.84 7.87
N LEU A 161 -12.74 -5.43 9.06
CA LEU A 161 -12.68 -6.25 10.27
C LEU A 161 -13.48 -7.55 10.10
N ILE A 162 -14.67 -7.50 9.52
CA ILE A 162 -15.51 -8.69 9.28
C ILE A 162 -14.78 -9.65 8.32
N ILE A 163 -14.22 -9.15 7.23
CA ILE A 163 -13.53 -10.00 6.25
C ILE A 163 -12.26 -10.61 6.84
N VAL A 164 -11.45 -9.84 7.55
CA VAL A 164 -10.23 -10.34 8.22
C VAL A 164 -10.60 -11.37 9.28
N ALA A 165 -11.60 -11.11 10.10
CA ALA A 165 -12.07 -12.04 11.12
C ALA A 165 -12.58 -13.35 10.51
N THR A 166 -13.40 -13.28 9.46
CA THR A 166 -13.94 -14.46 8.76
C THR A 166 -12.81 -15.29 8.14
N PHE A 167 -11.87 -14.63 7.47
CA PHE A 167 -10.71 -15.29 6.87
C PHE A 167 -9.81 -15.92 7.93
N GLY A 168 -9.54 -15.20 9.03
CA GLY A 168 -8.74 -15.67 10.15
C GLY A 168 -9.34 -16.90 10.85
N VAL A 169 -10.64 -16.90 11.09
CA VAL A 169 -11.35 -18.05 11.66
C VAL A 169 -11.31 -19.24 10.70
N GLY A 170 -11.58 -19.01 9.41
CA GLY A 170 -11.50 -20.06 8.38
C GLY A 170 -10.10 -20.68 8.30
N LEU A 171 -9.06 -19.85 8.29
CA LEU A 171 -7.68 -20.31 8.26
C LEU A 171 -7.30 -21.09 9.53
N SER A 172 -7.73 -20.62 10.72
CA SER A 172 -7.46 -21.28 11.99
C SER A 172 -8.10 -22.68 12.05
N ILE A 173 -9.34 -22.83 11.56
CA ILE A 173 -10.02 -24.13 11.46
C ILE A 173 -9.28 -25.04 10.47
N ALA A 174 -8.93 -24.51 9.29
CA ALA A 174 -8.21 -25.28 8.26
C ALA A 174 -6.86 -25.79 8.76
N MET A 175 -6.07 -24.92 9.45
CA MET A 175 -4.80 -25.30 10.06
C MET A 175 -5.01 -26.34 11.18
N GLY A 176 -5.98 -26.11 12.07
CA GLY A 176 -6.29 -27.04 13.16
C GLY A 176 -6.63 -28.45 12.66
N LEU A 177 -7.43 -28.55 11.60
CA LEU A 177 -7.78 -29.83 10.98
C LEU A 177 -6.59 -30.45 10.21
N GLY A 178 -5.81 -29.64 9.51
CA GLY A 178 -4.63 -30.08 8.77
C GLY A 178 -3.52 -30.64 9.69
N PHE A 179 -3.25 -29.97 10.81
CA PHE A 179 -2.24 -30.45 11.76
C PHE A 179 -2.69 -31.64 12.60
N LYS A 180 -3.99 -31.91 12.73
CA LYS A 180 -4.49 -33.06 13.49
C LYS A 180 -3.90 -34.40 13.06
N SER A 181 -3.76 -34.63 11.75
CA SER A 181 -3.18 -35.87 11.22
C SER A 181 -1.67 -35.98 11.51
N MET A 182 -0.97 -34.84 11.44
CA MET A 182 0.46 -34.75 11.71
C MET A 182 0.76 -35.00 13.19
N PHE A 183 0.01 -34.41 14.11
CA PHE A 183 0.14 -34.67 15.54
C PHE A 183 -0.20 -36.12 15.92
N LYS A 184 -1.20 -36.72 15.25
CA LYS A 184 -1.53 -38.13 15.45
C LYS A 184 -0.39 -39.05 15.01
N SER A 185 0.21 -38.84 13.85
CA SER A 185 1.34 -39.63 13.37
C SER A 185 2.58 -39.53 14.27
N LEU A 186 2.89 -38.32 14.74
CA LEU A 186 3.97 -38.08 15.70
C LEU A 186 3.70 -38.78 17.04
N GLY A 187 2.48 -38.71 17.54
CA GLY A 187 2.07 -39.39 18.78
C GLY A 187 2.19 -40.92 18.67
N ASP A 188 1.79 -41.49 17.56
CA ASP A 188 1.90 -42.96 17.27
C ASP A 188 3.36 -43.40 17.16
N GLU A 189 4.24 -42.59 16.57
CA GLU A 189 5.67 -42.86 16.43
C GLU A 189 6.39 -42.81 17.79
N ILE A 190 6.18 -41.76 18.55
CA ILE A 190 6.72 -41.64 19.92
C ILE A 190 6.21 -42.76 20.84
N GLY A 191 4.93 -43.12 20.73
CA GLY A 191 4.35 -44.22 21.48
C GLY A 191 5.01 -45.56 21.15
N LYS A 192 5.31 -45.87 19.88
CA LYS A 192 6.02 -47.10 19.46
C LYS A 192 7.45 -47.13 19.99
N ASP A 193 8.16 -46.01 19.97
CA ASP A 193 9.53 -45.93 20.44
C ASP A 193 9.63 -46.13 21.95
N LEU A 194 8.71 -45.53 22.70
CA LEU A 194 8.63 -45.75 24.16
C LEU A 194 8.34 -47.21 24.51
N VAL A 195 7.39 -47.84 23.86
CA VAL A 195 7.05 -49.27 24.09
C VAL A 195 8.21 -50.18 23.68
N SER A 196 8.90 -49.89 22.59
CA SER A 196 10.08 -50.69 22.16
C SER A 196 11.26 -50.55 23.13
N GLY A 197 11.48 -49.34 23.65
CA GLY A 197 12.51 -49.08 24.67
C GLY A 197 12.26 -49.79 26.00
N LEU A 198 11.01 -49.83 26.45
CA LEU A 198 10.60 -50.56 27.64
C LEU A 198 10.71 -52.10 27.49
N ARG A 199 10.41 -52.63 26.31
CA ARG A 199 10.59 -54.07 26.01
C ARG A 199 12.07 -54.48 26.03
N ARG A 200 12.99 -53.64 25.56
CA ARG A 200 14.43 -53.90 25.59
C ARG A 200 14.95 -53.96 27.06
N LYS A 201 14.52 -53.07 27.91
CA LYS A 201 14.91 -53.04 29.34
C LYS A 201 14.40 -54.27 30.15
N ARG A 202 13.31 -54.90 29.70
CA ARG A 202 12.73 -56.06 30.40
C ARG A 202 13.38 -57.42 30.02
N LYS A 203 14.20 -57.42 28.94
CA LYS A 203 14.92 -58.59 28.45
C LYS A 203 16.41 -58.61 28.81
N ALA A 204 16.92 -57.54 29.40
CA ALA A 204 18.26 -57.44 29.99
C ALA A 204 18.20 -57.61 31.52
#